data_0f4afd596f4f4e4217daa979d2c7f0e3
#
_entry.id   0f4afd596f4f4e4217daa979d2c7f0e3
#
_cell.length_a   1.000
_cell.length_b   1.000
_cell.length_c   1.000
_cell.angle_alpha   90.00
_cell.angle_beta   90.00
_cell.angle_gamma   90.00
#
_symmetry.space_group_name_H-M   'P 1'
#
loop_
_entity.id
_entity.type
_entity.pdbx_description
1 polymer ?
#
loop_
_entity_poly.entity_id
_entity_poly.type
_entity_poly.pdbx_seq_one_letter_code
_entity_poly.pdbx_strand_id
1 'polypeptide(L)'
;MNITREQLLLYAITDRSWLKGETLYEQVEKALKGGVTLVQLREKELSEPEFEAEGRSLLELCHRYRVPLIINDNVELAERIGADGVHVGQSDMELTRAREILGTDKIIGVTAKTIEQAQAAEKAGADYLGSGAVFGSSTKTDAKPME
;
A
#
# COMPACT_ATOMS: atom_id res chain seq x y z
N MET A 1 7.97 -0.51 -15.25
CA MET A 1 7.30 0.18 -14.13
C MET A 1 5.79 -0.01 -14.26
N ASN A 2 5.17 -0.50 -13.22
CA ASN A 2 3.75 -0.87 -13.24
C ASN A 2 2.82 0.21 -12.67
N ILE A 3 3.33 1.41 -12.42
CA ILE A 3 2.57 2.53 -11.89
C ILE A 3 2.90 3.81 -12.65
N THR A 4 1.93 4.70 -12.80
CA THR A 4 2.11 6.00 -13.48
C THR A 4 2.32 7.11 -12.45
N ARG A 5 2.86 8.25 -12.91
CA ARG A 5 3.01 9.45 -12.06
C ARG A 5 1.64 9.97 -11.61
N GLU A 6 0.64 9.89 -12.47
CA GLU A 6 -0.73 10.32 -12.18
C GLU A 6 -1.34 9.49 -11.06
N GLN A 7 -1.08 8.18 -11.01
CA GLN A 7 -1.52 7.31 -9.92
C GLN A 7 -0.85 7.64 -8.59
N LEU A 8 0.33 8.23 -8.59
CA LEU A 8 1.05 8.63 -7.37
C LEU A 8 0.69 10.02 -6.85
N LEU A 9 -0.20 10.76 -7.52
CA LEU A 9 -0.51 12.14 -7.14
C LEU A 9 -1.15 12.27 -5.77
N LEU A 10 -2.05 11.37 -5.41
CA LEU A 10 -2.73 11.41 -4.11
C LEU A 10 -2.95 9.99 -3.60
N TYR A 11 -2.13 9.59 -2.67
CA TYR A 11 -2.08 8.24 -2.13
C TYR A 11 -2.74 8.19 -0.74
N ALA A 12 -3.88 7.54 -0.64
CA ALA A 12 -4.57 7.32 0.63
C ALA A 12 -4.16 5.98 1.25
N ILE A 13 -3.76 6.01 2.50
CA ILE A 13 -3.42 4.83 3.29
C ILE A 13 -4.44 4.73 4.43
N THR A 14 -5.13 3.59 4.53
CA THR A 14 -6.19 3.42 5.51
C THR A 14 -5.67 3.33 6.94
N ASP A 15 -6.45 3.85 7.88
CA ASP A 15 -6.19 3.75 9.32
C ASP A 15 -7.52 3.75 10.08
N ARG A 16 -7.82 2.62 10.75
CA ARG A 16 -9.06 2.45 11.51
C ARG A 16 -9.21 3.39 12.68
N SER A 17 -8.13 3.93 13.21
CA SER A 17 -8.18 4.85 14.36
C SER A 17 -8.89 6.17 14.04
N TRP A 18 -9.10 6.49 12.76
CA TRP A 18 -9.78 7.70 12.30
C TRP A 18 -11.23 7.48 11.87
N LEU A 19 -11.78 6.27 12.09
CA LEU A 19 -13.18 5.95 11.77
C LEU A 19 -14.12 6.48 12.85
N LYS A 20 -14.61 7.68 12.70
CA LYS A 20 -15.53 8.31 13.64
C LYS A 20 -16.99 7.83 13.41
N GLY A 21 -17.26 6.54 13.67
CA GLY A 21 -18.58 5.94 13.46
C GLY A 21 -18.86 5.51 12.02
N GLU A 22 -17.96 5.75 11.09
CA GLU A 22 -18.04 5.27 9.69
C GLU A 22 -17.37 3.92 9.54
N THR A 23 -17.75 3.18 8.51
CA THR A 23 -17.01 1.99 8.09
C THR A 23 -15.77 2.42 7.26
N LEU A 24 -14.76 1.55 7.20
CA LEU A 24 -13.59 1.81 6.36
C LEU A 24 -14.00 1.94 4.89
N TYR A 25 -14.96 1.11 4.44
CA TYR A 25 -15.52 1.19 3.10
C TYR A 25 -16.07 2.59 2.78
N GLU A 26 -16.90 3.13 3.68
CA GLU A 26 -17.48 4.47 3.52
C GLU A 26 -16.40 5.56 3.45
N GLN A 27 -15.38 5.45 4.30
CA GLN A 27 -14.28 6.41 4.31
C GLN A 27 -13.46 6.36 3.02
N VAL A 28 -13.15 5.17 2.54
CA VAL A 28 -12.42 4.99 1.27
C VAL A 28 -13.25 5.50 0.09
N GLU A 29 -14.56 5.24 0.08
CA GLU A 29 -15.44 5.74 -0.97
C GLU A 29 -15.44 7.27 -1.02
N LYS A 30 -15.51 7.93 0.12
CA LYS A 30 -15.41 9.40 0.20
C LYS A 30 -14.07 9.90 -0.34
N ALA A 31 -12.98 9.24 0.01
CA ALA A 31 -11.65 9.58 -0.49
C ALA A 31 -11.57 9.44 -2.02
N LEU A 32 -12.12 8.36 -2.58
CA LEU A 32 -12.19 8.15 -4.02
C LEU A 32 -13.01 9.23 -4.72
N LYS A 33 -14.16 9.60 -4.18
CA LYS A 33 -14.98 10.71 -4.69
C LYS A 33 -14.24 12.04 -4.63
N GLY A 34 -13.34 12.20 -3.66
CA GLY A 34 -12.50 13.39 -3.50
C GLY A 34 -11.29 13.46 -4.44
N GLY A 35 -11.02 12.41 -5.21
CA GLY A 35 -9.96 12.44 -6.22
C GLY A 35 -8.70 11.67 -5.86
N VAL A 36 -8.73 10.79 -4.86
CA VAL A 36 -7.61 9.89 -4.53
C VAL A 36 -7.25 9.03 -5.74
N THR A 37 -5.98 8.90 -6.03
CA THR A 37 -5.46 8.22 -7.22
C THR A 37 -4.81 6.87 -6.95
N LEU A 38 -4.58 6.54 -5.69
CA LEU A 38 -4.01 5.27 -5.24
C LEU A 38 -4.49 5.02 -3.81
N VAL A 39 -4.85 3.78 -3.50
CA VAL A 39 -5.31 3.39 -2.15
C VAL A 39 -4.45 2.24 -1.65
N GLN A 40 -4.01 2.34 -0.40
CA GLN A 40 -3.37 1.25 0.31
C GLN A 40 -4.25 0.80 1.48
N LEU A 41 -4.57 -0.48 1.51
CA LEU A 41 -5.23 -1.10 2.66
C LEU A 41 -4.15 -1.55 3.65
N ARG A 42 -4.12 -0.88 4.80
CA ARG A 42 -3.22 -1.18 5.91
C ARG A 42 -4.04 -1.66 7.11
N GLU A 43 -3.89 -2.93 7.46
CA GLU A 43 -4.54 -3.55 8.60
C GLU A 43 -3.51 -4.25 9.48
N LYS A 44 -3.56 -3.99 10.78
CA LYS A 44 -2.60 -4.55 11.75
C LYS A 44 -3.23 -5.52 12.75
N GLU A 45 -4.55 -5.45 12.93
CA GLU A 45 -5.26 -6.18 13.99
C GLU A 45 -6.33 -7.14 13.50
N LEU A 46 -6.72 -7.08 12.21
CA LEU A 46 -7.71 -8.00 11.66
C LEU A 46 -7.17 -9.42 11.52
N SER A 47 -8.06 -10.40 11.70
CA SER A 47 -7.76 -11.77 11.32
C SER A 47 -7.57 -11.89 9.82
N GLU A 48 -6.91 -12.94 9.37
CA GLU A 48 -6.68 -13.18 7.94
C GLU A 48 -7.99 -13.23 7.13
N PRO A 49 -9.06 -13.95 7.57
CA PRO A 49 -10.33 -13.95 6.86
C PRO A 49 -11.00 -12.57 6.79
N GLU A 50 -10.91 -11.78 7.87
CA GLU A 50 -11.47 -10.43 7.91
C GLU A 50 -10.70 -9.49 6.98
N PHE A 51 -9.37 -9.57 6.97
CA PHE A 51 -8.52 -8.80 6.08
C PHE A 51 -8.82 -9.15 4.61
N GLU A 52 -8.98 -10.42 4.30
CA GLU A 52 -9.33 -10.88 2.95
C GLU A 52 -10.69 -10.34 2.49
N ALA A 53 -11.72 -10.45 3.33
CA ALA A 53 -13.06 -9.96 3.03
C ALA A 53 -13.05 -8.45 2.74
N GLU A 54 -12.35 -7.70 3.57
CA GLU A 54 -12.20 -6.26 3.39
C GLU A 54 -11.40 -5.92 2.14
N GLY A 55 -10.31 -6.63 1.89
CA GLY A 55 -9.49 -6.46 0.69
C GLY A 55 -10.30 -6.67 -0.60
N ARG A 56 -11.11 -7.72 -0.67
CA ARG A 56 -11.98 -7.99 -1.82
C ARG A 56 -13.01 -6.89 -2.02
N SER A 57 -13.64 -6.45 -0.93
CA SER A 57 -14.64 -5.36 -0.97
C SER A 57 -14.04 -4.04 -1.45
N LEU A 58 -12.88 -3.67 -0.93
CA LEU A 58 -12.20 -2.44 -1.31
C LEU A 58 -11.61 -2.52 -2.72
N LEU A 59 -11.16 -3.69 -3.16
CA LEU A 59 -10.67 -3.89 -4.53
C LEU A 59 -11.77 -3.57 -5.55
N GLU A 60 -12.96 -4.14 -5.34
CA GLU A 60 -14.11 -3.87 -6.19
C GLU A 60 -14.47 -2.37 -6.19
N LEU A 61 -14.51 -1.75 -5.02
CA LEU A 61 -14.79 -0.33 -4.87
C LEU A 61 -13.76 0.53 -5.63
N CYS A 62 -12.47 0.30 -5.40
CA CYS A 62 -11.39 1.05 -6.05
C CYS A 62 -11.45 0.89 -7.57
N HIS A 63 -11.69 -0.32 -8.07
CA HIS A 63 -11.78 -0.57 -9.51
C HIS A 63 -12.97 0.13 -10.17
N ARG A 64 -14.07 0.34 -9.46
CA ARG A 64 -15.18 1.16 -9.97
C ARG A 64 -14.77 2.62 -10.24
N TYR A 65 -13.78 3.12 -9.49
CA TYR A 65 -13.21 4.46 -9.69
C TYR A 65 -11.93 4.44 -10.54
N ARG A 66 -11.54 3.27 -11.07
CA ARG A 66 -10.30 3.08 -11.84
C ARG A 66 -9.05 3.45 -11.05
N VAL A 67 -9.06 3.15 -9.76
CA VAL A 67 -7.96 3.40 -8.84
C VAL A 67 -7.37 2.07 -8.39
N PRO A 68 -6.04 1.90 -8.44
CA PRO A 68 -5.40 0.67 -7.96
C PRO A 68 -5.51 0.52 -6.44
N LEU A 69 -5.62 -0.72 -5.98
CA LEU A 69 -5.54 -1.07 -4.57
C LEU A 69 -4.23 -1.78 -4.27
N ILE A 70 -3.52 -1.27 -3.29
CA ILE A 70 -2.28 -1.82 -2.75
C ILE A 70 -2.57 -2.46 -1.39
N ILE A 71 -2.04 -3.65 -1.15
CA ILE A 71 -2.12 -4.33 0.15
C ILE A 71 -0.81 -4.09 0.91
N ASN A 72 -0.92 -3.68 2.17
CA ASN A 72 0.24 -3.48 3.02
C ASN A 72 0.78 -4.82 3.54
N ASP A 73 2.05 -5.10 3.32
CA ASP A 73 2.85 -6.23 3.81
C ASP A 73 2.42 -7.64 3.38
N ASN A 74 1.13 -7.95 3.29
CA ASN A 74 0.64 -9.31 3.06
C ASN A 74 0.59 -9.67 1.57
N VAL A 75 1.71 -10.17 1.06
CA VAL A 75 1.90 -10.49 -0.36
C VAL A 75 0.99 -11.64 -0.81
N GLU A 76 0.87 -12.68 0.02
CA GLU A 76 0.03 -13.84 -0.28
C GLU A 76 -1.45 -13.47 -0.37
N LEU A 77 -1.90 -12.57 0.50
CA LEU A 77 -3.27 -12.04 0.43
C LEU A 77 -3.47 -11.24 -0.86
N ALA A 78 -2.53 -10.36 -1.19
CA ALA A 78 -2.60 -9.57 -2.41
C ALA A 78 -2.71 -10.46 -3.66
N GLU A 79 -1.93 -11.52 -3.73
CA GLU A 79 -2.01 -12.50 -4.82
C GLU A 79 -3.38 -13.20 -4.83
N ARG A 80 -3.83 -13.71 -3.69
CA ARG A 80 -5.07 -14.48 -3.56
C ARG A 80 -6.32 -13.69 -3.97
N ILE A 81 -6.38 -12.39 -3.64
CA ILE A 81 -7.53 -11.55 -4.02
C ILE A 81 -7.36 -10.87 -5.39
N GLY A 82 -6.19 -10.97 -6.00
CA GLY A 82 -5.89 -10.29 -7.25
C GLY A 82 -5.75 -8.77 -7.10
N ALA A 83 -5.21 -8.29 -5.97
CA ALA A 83 -4.93 -6.87 -5.78
C ALA A 83 -3.97 -6.34 -6.84
N ASP A 84 -3.92 -5.03 -7.00
CA ASP A 84 -3.06 -4.38 -8.00
C ASP A 84 -1.60 -4.37 -7.59
N GLY A 85 -1.32 -4.53 -6.31
CA GLY A 85 0.05 -4.62 -5.82
C GLY A 85 0.17 -4.68 -4.31
N VAL A 86 1.40 -4.55 -3.84
CA VAL A 86 1.76 -4.56 -2.42
C VAL A 86 2.70 -3.42 -2.09
N HIS A 87 2.71 -3.03 -0.83
CA HIS A 87 3.74 -2.16 -0.26
C HIS A 87 4.46 -2.91 0.85
N VAL A 88 5.76 -3.08 0.70
CA VAL A 88 6.61 -3.84 1.63
C VAL A 88 7.68 -2.96 2.27
N GLY A 89 8.24 -3.45 3.39
CA GLY A 89 9.29 -2.76 4.12
C GLY A 89 10.67 -2.91 3.49
N GLN A 90 11.71 -2.78 4.32
CA GLN A 90 13.10 -2.58 3.90
C GLN A 90 13.85 -3.83 3.44
N SER A 91 13.30 -5.00 3.62
CA SER A 91 14.03 -6.22 3.27
C SER A 91 14.08 -6.42 1.75
N ASP A 92 15.28 -6.50 1.17
CA ASP A 92 15.47 -6.86 -0.23
C ASP A 92 14.86 -8.23 -0.54
N MET A 93 14.88 -9.13 0.44
CA MET A 93 14.25 -10.45 0.35
C MET A 93 12.74 -10.32 0.22
N GLU A 94 12.12 -9.36 0.92
CA GLU A 94 10.67 -9.11 0.83
C GLU A 94 10.28 -8.66 -0.59
N LEU A 95 11.03 -7.74 -1.18
CA LEU A 95 10.80 -7.28 -2.55
C LEU A 95 10.96 -8.41 -3.56
N THR A 96 12.06 -9.15 -3.49
CA THR A 96 12.32 -10.27 -4.39
C THR A 96 11.24 -11.34 -4.26
N ARG A 97 10.91 -11.71 -3.03
CA ARG A 97 9.85 -12.67 -2.74
C ARG A 97 8.49 -12.22 -3.24
N ALA A 98 8.16 -10.94 -3.03
CA ALA A 98 6.92 -10.36 -3.52
C ALA A 98 6.84 -10.45 -5.05
N ARG A 99 7.93 -10.15 -5.74
CA ARG A 99 7.99 -10.22 -7.20
C ARG A 99 7.85 -11.66 -7.71
N GLU A 100 8.43 -12.63 -7.02
CA GLU A 100 8.26 -14.05 -7.35
C GLU A 100 6.80 -14.51 -7.24
N ILE A 101 6.10 -14.07 -6.20
CA ILE A 101 4.70 -14.43 -5.96
C ILE A 101 3.76 -13.69 -6.91
N LEU A 102 3.91 -12.38 -7.05
CA LEU A 102 2.99 -11.51 -7.79
C LEU A 102 3.25 -11.45 -9.29
N GLY A 103 4.45 -11.81 -9.73
CA GLY A 103 4.84 -11.69 -11.13
C GLY A 103 5.30 -10.27 -11.50
N THR A 104 5.45 -10.04 -12.81
CA THR A 104 6.06 -8.82 -13.33
C THR A 104 5.09 -7.65 -13.51
N ASP A 105 3.78 -7.91 -13.50
CA ASP A 105 2.76 -6.93 -13.87
C ASP A 105 2.10 -6.23 -12.68
N LYS A 106 2.42 -6.65 -11.45
CA LYS A 106 1.87 -6.07 -10.24
C LYS A 106 2.76 -4.95 -9.70
N ILE A 107 2.14 -3.99 -9.02
CA ILE A 107 2.84 -2.86 -8.40
C ILE A 107 3.50 -3.33 -7.11
N ILE A 108 4.79 -3.03 -6.95
CA ILE A 108 5.49 -3.23 -5.68
C ILE A 108 6.11 -1.91 -5.25
N GLY A 109 5.58 -1.37 -4.14
CA GLY A 109 6.15 -0.22 -3.47
C GLY A 109 7.02 -0.65 -2.30
N VAL A 110 8.08 0.10 -2.03
CA VAL A 110 9.03 -0.20 -0.96
C VAL A 110 9.30 1.04 -0.13
N THR A 111 9.30 0.89 1.20
CA THR A 111 9.73 1.94 2.10
C THR A 111 11.25 2.12 2.01
N ALA A 112 11.72 3.35 1.82
CA ALA A 112 13.15 3.68 1.81
C ALA A 112 13.38 4.94 2.67
N LYS A 113 14.27 4.84 3.64
CA LYS A 113 14.60 5.94 4.57
C LYS A 113 16.00 6.50 4.38
N THR A 114 16.83 5.83 3.58
CA THR A 114 18.19 6.27 3.25
C THR A 114 18.39 6.19 1.74
N ILE A 115 19.43 6.86 1.26
CA ILE A 115 19.82 6.83 -0.15
C ILE A 115 20.18 5.40 -0.57
N GLU A 116 20.91 4.70 0.26
CA GLU A 116 21.33 3.31 0.01
C GLU A 116 20.12 2.39 -0.13
N GLN A 117 19.13 2.54 0.75
CA GLN A 117 17.88 1.78 0.68
C GLN A 117 17.09 2.08 -0.60
N ALA A 118 17.01 3.35 -0.99
CA ALA A 118 16.35 3.77 -2.21
C ALA A 118 17.01 3.19 -3.45
N GLN A 119 18.33 3.26 -3.54
CA GLN A 119 19.10 2.70 -4.64
C GLN A 119 18.97 1.18 -4.73
N ALA A 120 19.01 0.50 -3.58
CA ALA A 120 18.84 -0.95 -3.52
C ALA A 120 17.43 -1.37 -3.99
N ALA A 121 16.40 -0.66 -3.55
CA ALA A 121 15.01 -0.94 -3.95
C ALA A 121 14.79 -0.69 -5.44
N GLU A 122 15.33 0.40 -5.98
CA GLU A 122 15.27 0.71 -7.41
C GLU A 122 15.93 -0.40 -8.23
N LYS A 123 17.14 -0.80 -7.84
CA LYS A 123 17.91 -1.87 -8.50
C LYS A 123 17.18 -3.21 -8.45
N ALA A 124 16.48 -3.48 -7.33
CA ALA A 124 15.71 -4.71 -7.16
C ALA A 124 14.34 -4.67 -7.87
N GLY A 125 13.97 -3.56 -8.52
CA GLY A 125 12.79 -3.47 -9.37
C GLY A 125 11.53 -2.94 -8.66
N ALA A 126 11.67 -2.15 -7.60
CA ALA A 126 10.53 -1.46 -6.99
C ALA A 126 9.87 -0.50 -8.00
N ASP A 127 8.54 -0.45 -8.00
CA ASP A 127 7.79 0.44 -8.88
C ASP A 127 7.70 1.87 -8.32
N TYR A 128 7.70 2.02 -7.00
CA TYR A 128 7.77 3.31 -6.31
C TYR A 128 8.39 3.15 -4.93
N LEU A 129 8.82 4.28 -4.37
CA LEU A 129 9.39 4.34 -3.03
C LEU A 129 8.49 5.18 -2.12
N GLY A 130 8.28 4.69 -0.90
CA GLY A 130 7.67 5.45 0.17
C GLY A 130 8.75 5.94 1.11
N SER A 131 8.96 7.24 1.19
CA SER A 131 10.00 7.84 2.03
C SER A 131 9.39 8.76 3.09
N GLY A 132 9.77 8.55 4.35
CA GLY A 132 9.27 9.26 5.52
C GLY A 132 9.67 8.50 6.80
N ALA A 133 9.34 9.01 8.01
CA ALA A 133 8.67 10.31 8.12
C ALA A 133 9.71 11.42 8.08
N VAL A 134 9.39 12.53 7.41
CA VAL A 134 10.23 13.75 7.45
C VAL A 134 10.17 14.34 8.86
N PHE A 135 8.99 14.30 9.47
CA PHE A 135 8.76 14.65 10.87
C PHE A 135 8.24 13.43 11.62
N GLY A 136 8.20 13.48 12.95
CA GLY A 136 7.63 12.39 13.76
C GLY A 136 6.17 12.13 13.42
N SER A 137 5.72 10.89 13.61
CA SER A 137 4.36 10.46 13.33
C SER A 137 3.63 10.05 14.61
N SER A 138 2.42 10.57 14.83
CA SER A 138 1.52 10.15 15.91
C SER A 138 0.62 8.97 15.49
N THR A 139 0.45 8.77 14.21
CA THR A 139 -0.38 7.69 13.64
C THR A 139 0.40 6.39 13.54
N LYS A 140 1.63 6.46 13.05
CA LYS A 140 2.54 5.31 12.93
C LYS A 140 3.66 5.45 13.96
N THR A 141 3.39 5.01 15.19
CA THR A 141 4.27 5.21 16.36
C THR A 141 5.60 4.45 16.25
N ASP A 142 5.68 3.41 15.43
CA ASP A 142 6.90 2.65 15.14
C ASP A 142 7.76 3.30 14.03
N ALA A 143 7.24 4.34 13.36
CA ALA A 143 7.99 5.02 12.31
C ALA A 143 9.01 5.98 12.92
N LYS A 144 10.29 5.77 12.59
CA LYS A 144 11.37 6.69 12.95
C LYS A 144 11.48 7.77 11.88
N PRO A 145 11.76 9.04 12.26
CA PRO A 145 12.07 10.09 11.28
C PRO A 145 13.25 9.69 10.39
N MET A 146 13.26 10.21 9.19
CA MET A 146 14.42 10.09 8.30
C MET A 146 15.59 10.88 8.86
N GLU A 147 16.81 10.36 8.71
CA GLU A 147 18.06 11.05 9.02
C GLU A 147 18.53 11.90 7.83
#